data_ef6b040c13e270fb4f28c83dbf473ffd
#
_entry.id   ef6b040c13e270fb4f28c83dbf473ffd
#
_cell.length_a   1.000
_cell.length_b   1.000
_cell.length_c   1.000
_cell.angle_alpha   90.00
_cell.angle_beta   90.00
_cell.angle_gamma   90.00
#
_symmetry.space_group_name_H-M   'P 1'
#
loop_
_entity.id
_entity.type
_entity.pdbx_description
1 polymer ?
#
loop_
_entity_poly.entity_id
_entity_poly.type
_entity_poly.pdbx_seq_one_letter_code
_entity_poly.pdbx_strand_id
1 'polypeptide(L)'
;MAKIKTIGILTSGGDAPGMNAAIRAVTRSAIYNGFTVKGIYRGYDGLINDEIKTFSTENVSGIIGTGGTMLKTARSKEFMTEEGRQKAFETIQKEEIDALVVIGGNGSLTGAMNFAREFDICCIGLPGTIDNDLYGTDNTIGYDTTMNTIVECVDRIRDTAQSHERIFFIEVMGRDAGFLAQNSAIASGAEAAIIPEDSTDVDQLAQFMERGIRKSKKSCIVIVSE
;
A
#
# COMPACT_ATOMS: atom_id res chain seq x y z
N MET A 1 28.13 -12.11 -14.21
CA MET A 1 27.26 -11.39 -13.24
C MET A 1 28.09 -11.17 -11.98
N ALA A 2 28.22 -9.93 -11.53
CA ALA A 2 28.83 -9.63 -10.24
C ALA A 2 28.02 -10.34 -9.14
N LYS A 3 28.70 -10.88 -8.12
CA LYS A 3 28.00 -11.59 -7.03
C LYS A 3 27.37 -10.54 -6.10
N ILE A 4 26.03 -10.51 -6.02
CA ILE A 4 25.30 -9.65 -5.09
C ILE A 4 25.78 -9.94 -3.66
N LYS A 5 26.12 -8.89 -2.90
CA LYS A 5 26.55 -8.96 -1.52
C LYS A 5 25.72 -8.06 -0.59
N THR A 6 25.30 -6.91 -1.10
CA THR A 6 24.59 -5.89 -0.34
C THR A 6 23.23 -5.61 -0.97
N ILE A 7 22.17 -5.66 -0.18
CA ILE A 7 20.79 -5.41 -0.58
C ILE A 7 20.29 -4.15 0.12
N GLY A 8 19.86 -3.16 -0.64
CA GLY A 8 19.12 -2.02 -0.14
C GLY A 8 17.62 -2.35 -0.06
N ILE A 9 16.96 -1.94 1.01
CA ILE A 9 15.50 -2.08 1.16
C ILE A 9 14.87 -0.73 1.47
N LEU A 10 13.80 -0.39 0.76
CA LEU A 10 13.04 0.82 0.98
C LEU A 10 11.53 0.59 0.86
N THR A 11 10.76 1.48 1.50
CA THR A 11 9.34 1.64 1.29
C THR A 11 9.07 2.99 0.66
N SER A 12 8.18 3.07 -0.34
CA SER A 12 7.90 4.29 -1.07
C SER A 12 6.41 4.42 -1.40
N GLY A 13 5.92 5.65 -1.45
CA GLY A 13 4.50 5.95 -1.69
C GLY A 13 3.71 6.06 -0.40
N GLY A 14 2.47 5.56 -0.37
CA GLY A 14 1.67 5.40 0.85
C GLY A 14 2.16 4.23 1.69
N ASP A 15 1.90 4.26 2.99
CA ASP A 15 2.10 3.10 3.84
C ASP A 15 0.93 2.12 3.73
N ALA A 16 1.20 0.86 4.03
CA ALA A 16 0.18 -0.18 4.05
C ALA A 16 0.43 -1.15 5.22
N PRO A 17 -0.63 -1.71 5.82
CA PRO A 17 -0.47 -2.78 6.81
C PRO A 17 0.33 -3.95 6.22
N GLY A 18 1.31 -4.47 6.97
CA GLY A 18 2.17 -5.57 6.52
C GLY A 18 3.51 -5.12 5.90
N MET A 19 3.74 -3.84 5.63
CA MET A 19 5.05 -3.36 5.16
C MET A 19 6.18 -3.69 6.15
N ASN A 20 5.96 -3.54 7.44
CA ASN A 20 6.95 -3.91 8.46
C ASN A 20 7.23 -5.42 8.48
N ALA A 21 6.22 -6.25 8.27
CA ALA A 21 6.40 -7.70 8.14
C ALA A 21 7.25 -8.04 6.91
N ALA A 22 7.03 -7.37 5.78
CA ALA A 22 7.82 -7.53 4.56
C ALA A 22 9.28 -7.07 4.76
N ILE A 23 9.50 -5.88 5.35
CA ILE A 23 10.85 -5.40 5.71
C ILE A 23 11.59 -6.42 6.57
N ARG A 24 10.91 -6.93 7.60
CA ARG A 24 11.48 -7.94 8.50
C ARG A 24 11.81 -9.24 7.76
N ALA A 25 10.92 -9.73 6.93
CA ALA A 25 11.12 -10.97 6.17
C ALA A 25 12.32 -10.85 5.23
N VAL A 26 12.39 -9.79 4.43
CA VAL A 26 13.52 -9.52 3.52
C VAL A 26 14.81 -9.40 4.30
N THR A 27 14.85 -8.58 5.35
CA THR A 27 16.07 -8.35 6.14
C THR A 27 16.60 -9.63 6.76
N ARG A 28 15.74 -10.40 7.44
CA ARG A 28 16.18 -11.63 8.10
C ARG A 28 16.58 -12.72 7.12
N SER A 29 15.84 -12.88 6.02
CA SER A 29 16.17 -13.85 4.97
C SER A 29 17.48 -13.50 4.28
N ALA A 30 17.70 -12.22 3.96
CA ALA A 30 18.94 -11.77 3.35
C ALA A 30 20.16 -12.02 4.27
N ILE A 31 20.08 -11.61 5.55
CA ILE A 31 21.16 -11.85 6.52
C ILE A 31 21.43 -13.35 6.71
N TYR A 32 20.39 -14.18 6.79
CA TYR A 32 20.52 -15.64 6.90
C TYR A 32 21.29 -16.23 5.71
N ASN A 33 21.11 -15.67 4.51
CA ASN A 33 21.82 -16.09 3.29
C ASN A 33 23.18 -15.38 3.09
N GLY A 34 23.66 -14.64 4.08
CA GLY A 34 24.99 -14.03 4.07
C GLY A 34 25.09 -12.69 3.34
N PHE A 35 23.95 -12.03 3.07
CA PHE A 35 23.93 -10.69 2.49
C PHE A 35 23.99 -9.62 3.58
N THR A 36 24.64 -8.51 3.26
CA THR A 36 24.50 -7.26 4.01
C THR A 36 23.19 -6.58 3.63
N VAL A 37 22.46 -6.04 4.61
CA VAL A 37 21.19 -5.34 4.37
C VAL A 37 21.33 -3.88 4.79
N LYS A 38 20.94 -2.98 3.90
CA LYS A 38 20.89 -1.54 4.15
C LYS A 38 19.44 -1.04 4.06
N GLY A 39 18.92 -0.57 5.19
CA GLY A 39 17.61 0.08 5.26
C GLY A 39 17.71 1.52 4.81
N ILE A 40 16.93 1.90 3.82
CA ILE A 40 16.88 3.25 3.24
C ILE A 40 15.63 3.92 3.78
N TYR A 41 15.78 4.97 4.55
CA TYR A 41 14.67 5.70 5.16
C TYR A 41 14.03 6.66 4.16
N ARG A 42 12.71 6.91 4.31
CA ARG A 42 11.92 7.82 3.47
C ARG A 42 11.97 7.52 1.97
N GLY A 43 12.13 6.26 1.61
CA GLY A 43 12.04 5.78 0.24
C GLY A 43 13.10 6.38 -0.70
N TYR A 44 12.68 6.75 -1.91
CA TYR A 44 13.58 7.33 -2.90
C TYR A 44 14.16 8.69 -2.49
N ASP A 45 13.45 9.43 -1.67
CA ASP A 45 13.93 10.71 -1.15
C ASP A 45 15.17 10.50 -0.26
N GLY A 46 15.08 9.53 0.64
CA GLY A 46 16.22 9.17 1.46
C GLY A 46 17.35 8.46 0.71
N LEU A 47 17.05 7.78 -0.40
CA LEU A 47 18.09 7.25 -1.29
C LEU A 47 18.90 8.38 -1.94
N ILE A 48 18.25 9.46 -2.38
CA ILE A 48 18.90 10.66 -2.93
C ILE A 48 19.75 11.36 -1.85
N ASN A 49 19.23 11.43 -0.62
CA ASN A 49 19.83 12.19 0.48
C ASN A 49 20.74 11.35 1.39
N ASP A 50 21.05 10.11 1.01
CA ASP A 50 21.93 9.19 1.74
C ASP A 50 21.46 8.87 3.19
N GLU A 51 20.12 8.76 3.36
CA GLU A 51 19.54 8.39 4.65
C GLU A 51 19.52 6.85 4.83
N ILE A 52 20.70 6.26 4.95
CA ILE A 52 20.90 4.80 4.90
C ILE A 52 21.52 4.29 6.20
N LYS A 53 21.05 3.11 6.63
CA LYS A 53 21.60 2.43 7.80
C LYS A 53 21.77 0.94 7.53
N THR A 54 22.94 0.41 7.87
CA THR A 54 23.16 -1.05 7.87
C THR A 54 22.33 -1.72 8.95
N PHE A 55 21.59 -2.77 8.58
CA PHE A 55 20.70 -3.50 9.46
C PHE A 55 21.32 -4.79 9.98
N SER A 56 21.07 -5.06 11.25
CA SER A 56 21.14 -6.36 11.88
C SER A 56 19.76 -6.96 12.05
N THR A 57 19.66 -8.21 12.48
CA THR A 57 18.38 -8.85 12.82
C THR A 57 17.65 -8.17 13.98
N GLU A 58 18.35 -7.44 14.82
CA GLU A 58 17.80 -6.69 15.96
C GLU A 58 17.01 -5.47 15.52
N ASN A 59 17.46 -4.78 14.43
CA ASN A 59 16.77 -3.61 13.91
C ASN A 59 15.35 -3.89 13.47
N VAL A 60 15.04 -5.13 13.09
CA VAL A 60 13.71 -5.57 12.64
C VAL A 60 13.02 -6.47 13.67
N SER A 61 13.49 -6.46 14.92
CA SER A 61 12.86 -7.21 16.01
C SER A 61 11.57 -6.54 16.46
N GLY A 62 10.53 -7.33 16.73
CA GLY A 62 9.27 -6.84 17.29
C GLY A 62 8.36 -6.06 16.33
N ILE A 63 8.75 -5.84 15.07
CA ILE A 63 7.97 -4.99 14.14
C ILE A 63 6.87 -5.70 13.35
N ILE A 64 6.80 -7.03 13.41
CA ILE A 64 5.91 -7.82 12.55
C ILE A 64 4.42 -7.47 12.72
N GLY A 65 4.01 -7.12 13.92
CA GLY A 65 2.63 -6.75 14.24
C GLY A 65 2.39 -5.23 14.30
N THR A 66 3.37 -4.41 13.90
CA THR A 66 3.19 -2.95 13.91
C THR A 66 2.76 -2.43 12.55
N GLY A 67 1.76 -1.53 12.54
CA GLY A 67 1.30 -0.86 11.32
C GLY A 67 2.30 0.16 10.77
N GLY A 68 1.96 0.73 9.62
CA GLY A 68 2.82 1.69 8.94
C GLY A 68 4.12 1.08 8.42
N THR A 69 5.17 1.88 8.34
CA THR A 69 6.51 1.44 7.95
C THR A 69 7.60 2.04 8.82
N MET A 70 8.46 1.19 9.37
CA MET A 70 9.60 1.61 10.19
C MET A 70 10.64 2.41 9.40
N LEU A 71 10.74 2.16 8.09
CA LEU A 71 11.63 2.90 7.18
C LEU A 71 11.09 4.29 6.83
N LYS A 72 9.86 4.60 7.26
CA LYS A 72 9.12 5.79 6.83
C LYS A 72 8.96 5.78 5.31
N THR A 73 8.18 6.70 4.80
CA THR A 73 7.93 6.82 3.37
C THR A 73 7.81 8.29 2.98
N ALA A 74 8.14 8.59 1.73
CA ALA A 74 7.94 9.91 1.15
C ALA A 74 7.62 9.78 -0.34
N ARG A 75 6.93 10.79 -0.88
CA ARG A 75 6.78 10.95 -2.33
C ARG A 75 7.91 11.83 -2.81
N SER A 76 8.85 11.29 -3.59
CA SER A 76 9.99 12.04 -4.12
C SER A 76 9.68 12.56 -5.53
N LYS A 77 9.48 13.87 -5.66
CA LYS A 77 9.38 14.52 -6.97
C LYS A 77 10.74 14.55 -7.67
N GLU A 78 11.82 14.66 -6.92
CA GLU A 78 13.17 14.71 -7.44
C GLU A 78 13.55 13.38 -8.13
N PHE A 79 13.17 12.24 -7.57
CA PHE A 79 13.41 10.93 -8.20
C PHE A 79 12.71 10.75 -9.55
N MET A 80 11.68 11.55 -9.85
CA MET A 80 11.02 11.52 -11.16
C MET A 80 11.89 12.16 -12.25
N THR A 81 12.91 12.94 -11.90
CA THR A 81 13.86 13.56 -12.83
C THR A 81 15.08 12.65 -13.08
N GLU A 82 15.75 12.81 -14.21
CA GLU A 82 17.00 12.10 -14.52
C GLU A 82 18.10 12.46 -13.52
N GLU A 83 18.22 13.75 -13.17
CA GLU A 83 19.21 14.23 -12.22
C GLU A 83 19.01 13.61 -10.82
N GLY A 84 17.75 13.51 -10.37
CA GLY A 84 17.45 12.88 -9.08
C GLY A 84 17.78 11.39 -9.07
N ARG A 85 17.49 10.68 -10.15
CA ARG A 85 17.87 9.26 -10.29
C ARG A 85 19.40 9.08 -10.38
N GLN A 86 20.08 9.99 -11.05
CA GLN A 86 21.55 9.98 -11.08
C GLN A 86 22.15 10.12 -9.68
N LYS A 87 21.67 11.06 -8.86
CA LYS A 87 22.09 11.21 -7.45
C LYS A 87 21.80 9.95 -6.63
N ALA A 88 20.61 9.36 -6.82
CA ALA A 88 20.26 8.10 -6.16
C ALA A 88 21.22 6.96 -6.54
N PHE A 89 21.66 6.90 -7.80
CA PHE A 89 22.63 5.92 -8.27
C PHE A 89 24.04 6.17 -7.71
N GLU A 90 24.47 7.42 -7.59
CA GLU A 90 25.73 7.78 -6.94
C GLU A 90 25.74 7.33 -5.45
N THR A 91 24.61 7.48 -4.78
CA THR A 91 24.44 6.97 -3.40
C THR A 91 24.53 5.44 -3.35
N ILE A 92 23.89 4.73 -4.30
CA ILE A 92 23.98 3.27 -4.42
C ILE A 92 25.44 2.82 -4.61
N GLN A 93 26.19 3.50 -5.47
CA GLN A 93 27.60 3.18 -5.67
C GLN A 93 28.45 3.46 -4.43
N LYS A 94 28.25 4.63 -3.79
CA LYS A 94 28.93 5.00 -2.54
C LYS A 94 28.68 4.00 -1.43
N GLU A 95 27.44 3.55 -1.29
CA GLU A 95 27.00 2.62 -0.25
C GLU A 95 27.18 1.14 -0.65
N GLU A 96 27.82 0.86 -1.80
CA GLU A 96 28.09 -0.50 -2.30
C GLU A 96 26.83 -1.39 -2.32
N ILE A 97 25.68 -0.83 -2.74
CA ILE A 97 24.41 -1.56 -2.85
C ILE A 97 24.36 -2.24 -4.22
N ASP A 98 24.26 -3.56 -4.24
CA ASP A 98 24.23 -4.35 -5.48
C ASP A 98 22.81 -4.58 -6.02
N ALA A 99 21.81 -4.54 -5.13
CA ALA A 99 20.41 -4.77 -5.50
C ALA A 99 19.46 -4.00 -4.58
N LEU A 100 18.28 -3.63 -5.09
CA LEU A 100 17.23 -2.97 -4.35
C LEU A 100 16.00 -3.85 -4.20
N VAL A 101 15.42 -3.83 -3.00
CA VAL A 101 14.06 -4.31 -2.74
C VAL A 101 13.18 -3.10 -2.45
N VAL A 102 12.18 -2.89 -3.29
CA VAL A 102 11.26 -1.75 -3.21
C VAL A 102 9.88 -2.25 -2.82
N ILE A 103 9.36 -1.77 -1.69
CA ILE A 103 8.01 -2.09 -1.21
C ILE A 103 7.13 -0.86 -1.43
N GLY A 104 6.08 -1.00 -2.23
CA GLY A 104 5.19 0.12 -2.53
C GLY A 104 4.16 -0.18 -3.60
N GLY A 105 3.39 0.83 -3.96
CA GLY A 105 2.36 0.77 -4.99
C GLY A 105 2.91 1.00 -6.40
N ASN A 106 1.99 1.19 -7.36
CA ASN A 106 2.27 1.28 -8.79
C ASN A 106 3.36 2.31 -9.14
N GLY A 107 3.27 3.53 -8.62
CA GLY A 107 4.27 4.58 -8.88
C GLY A 107 5.67 4.21 -8.38
N SER A 108 5.78 3.59 -7.21
CA SER A 108 7.05 3.16 -6.63
C SER A 108 7.70 2.03 -7.43
N LEU A 109 6.91 1.06 -7.87
CA LEU A 109 7.39 -0.07 -8.66
C LEU A 109 7.76 0.35 -10.09
N THR A 110 7.01 1.27 -10.69
CA THR A 110 7.37 1.91 -11.96
C THR A 110 8.70 2.67 -11.84
N GLY A 111 8.88 3.42 -10.75
CA GLY A 111 10.15 4.09 -10.45
C GLY A 111 11.33 3.11 -10.34
N ALA A 112 11.14 1.98 -9.64
CA ALA A 112 12.14 0.92 -9.54
C ALA A 112 12.48 0.30 -10.91
N MET A 113 11.48 0.06 -11.75
CA MET A 113 11.66 -0.50 -13.08
C MET A 113 12.47 0.46 -13.99
N ASN A 114 12.13 1.75 -13.97
CA ASN A 114 12.84 2.77 -14.75
C ASN A 114 14.30 2.87 -14.26
N PHE A 115 14.50 2.93 -12.95
CA PHE A 115 15.83 2.99 -12.34
C PHE A 115 16.69 1.76 -12.68
N ALA A 116 16.09 0.57 -12.62
CA ALA A 116 16.75 -0.68 -13.00
C ALA A 116 17.22 -0.69 -14.46
N ARG A 117 16.40 -0.16 -15.38
CA ARG A 117 16.73 -0.09 -16.82
C ARG A 117 17.79 0.96 -17.13
N GLU A 118 17.74 2.11 -16.43
CA GLU A 118 18.63 3.24 -16.67
C GLU A 118 20.06 2.96 -16.18
N PHE A 119 20.21 2.26 -15.07
CA PHE A 119 21.49 2.05 -14.40
C PHE A 119 21.94 0.57 -14.32
N ASP A 120 21.22 -0.34 -14.96
CA ASP A 120 21.50 -1.78 -14.92
C ASP A 120 21.64 -2.36 -13.50
N ILE A 121 20.81 -1.86 -12.57
CA ILE A 121 20.76 -2.35 -11.18
C ILE A 121 19.63 -3.36 -10.99
N CYS A 122 19.90 -4.44 -10.24
CA CYS A 122 18.88 -5.41 -9.89
C CYS A 122 17.85 -4.80 -8.94
N CYS A 123 16.57 -4.78 -9.34
CA CYS A 123 15.47 -4.34 -8.49
C CYS A 123 14.40 -5.42 -8.36
N ILE A 124 13.92 -5.64 -7.14
CA ILE A 124 12.77 -6.52 -6.85
C ILE A 124 11.68 -5.68 -6.21
N GLY A 125 10.47 -5.69 -6.81
CA GLY A 125 9.29 -5.01 -6.29
C GLY A 125 8.44 -5.93 -5.42
N LEU A 126 7.99 -5.42 -4.28
CA LEU A 126 6.96 -6.05 -3.44
C LEU A 126 5.71 -5.16 -3.45
N PRO A 127 4.54 -5.71 -3.80
CA PRO A 127 3.31 -4.93 -3.99
C PRO A 127 2.72 -4.53 -2.63
N GLY A 128 3.12 -3.37 -2.10
CA GLY A 128 2.66 -2.80 -0.83
C GLY A 128 1.74 -1.61 -1.07
N THR A 129 0.44 -1.83 -1.07
CA THR A 129 -0.62 -0.82 -1.18
C THR A 129 -1.94 -1.40 -0.70
N ILE A 130 -2.85 -0.57 -0.22
CA ILE A 130 -4.20 -0.98 0.16
C ILE A 130 -5.18 -0.98 -1.01
N ASP A 131 -4.86 -0.31 -2.12
CA ASP A 131 -5.78 -0.05 -3.23
C ASP A 131 -6.04 -1.30 -4.09
N ASN A 132 -5.15 -2.29 -4.05
CA ASN A 132 -5.17 -3.53 -4.84
C ASN A 132 -5.23 -3.30 -6.36
N ASP A 133 -4.64 -2.18 -6.82
CA ASP A 133 -4.66 -1.68 -8.19
C ASP A 133 -3.46 -2.13 -9.05
N LEU A 134 -2.67 -3.10 -8.56
CA LEU A 134 -1.47 -3.58 -9.24
C LEU A 134 -1.76 -4.80 -10.12
N TYR A 135 -1.44 -4.66 -11.41
CA TYR A 135 -1.52 -5.79 -12.33
C TYR A 135 -0.48 -6.87 -12.01
N GLY A 136 -0.89 -8.14 -12.05
CA GLY A 136 0.01 -9.29 -11.87
C GLY A 136 0.08 -9.83 -10.44
N THR A 137 -0.76 -9.34 -9.54
CA THR A 137 -0.98 -9.93 -8.21
C THR A 137 -2.46 -10.02 -7.91
N ASP A 138 -2.90 -11.05 -7.22
CA ASP A 138 -4.29 -11.19 -6.79
C ASP A 138 -4.59 -10.28 -5.60
N ASN A 139 -3.65 -10.19 -4.65
CA ASN A 139 -3.76 -9.34 -3.48
C ASN A 139 -2.44 -8.61 -3.22
N THR A 140 -2.54 -7.31 -2.95
CA THR A 140 -1.42 -6.50 -2.48
C THR A 140 -1.24 -6.63 -0.97
N ILE A 141 0.01 -6.40 -0.50
CA ILE A 141 0.32 -6.34 0.94
C ILE A 141 -0.41 -5.15 1.55
N GLY A 142 -1.36 -5.43 2.44
CA GLY A 142 -2.15 -4.42 3.15
C GLY A 142 -3.62 -4.40 2.76
N TYR A 143 -3.99 -4.88 1.59
CA TYR A 143 -5.38 -4.87 1.10
C TYR A 143 -6.33 -5.63 2.02
N ASP A 144 -6.04 -6.90 2.32
CA ASP A 144 -6.90 -7.75 3.16
C ASP A 144 -7.08 -7.19 4.58
N THR A 145 -6.00 -6.73 5.20
CA THR A 145 -6.06 -6.10 6.53
C THR A 145 -6.93 -4.84 6.52
N THR A 146 -6.81 -4.01 5.48
CA THR A 146 -7.62 -2.80 5.33
C THR A 146 -9.08 -3.13 5.12
N MET A 147 -9.39 -4.14 4.31
CA MET A 147 -10.74 -4.62 4.10
C MET A 147 -11.38 -5.09 5.41
N ASN A 148 -10.66 -5.87 6.23
CA ASN A 148 -11.14 -6.31 7.54
C ASN A 148 -11.40 -5.11 8.48
N THR A 149 -10.53 -4.09 8.45
CA THR A 149 -10.72 -2.86 9.23
C THR A 149 -11.99 -2.12 8.81
N ILE A 150 -12.24 -2.02 7.50
CA ILE A 150 -13.47 -1.39 6.98
C ILE A 150 -14.70 -2.15 7.46
N VAL A 151 -14.70 -3.49 7.34
CA VAL A 151 -15.82 -4.32 7.77
C VAL A 151 -16.11 -4.13 9.26
N GLU A 152 -15.09 -4.14 10.11
CA GLU A 152 -15.24 -3.88 11.56
C GLU A 152 -15.84 -2.49 11.83
N CYS A 153 -15.40 -1.46 11.12
CA CYS A 153 -15.95 -0.11 11.25
C CYS A 153 -17.42 -0.04 10.80
N VAL A 154 -17.76 -0.70 9.69
CA VAL A 154 -19.12 -0.77 9.16
C VAL A 154 -20.05 -1.46 10.14
N ASP A 155 -19.63 -2.55 10.77
CA ASP A 155 -20.43 -3.27 11.77
C ASP A 155 -20.77 -2.38 12.98
N ARG A 156 -19.80 -1.61 13.47
CA ARG A 156 -20.01 -0.64 14.56
C ARG A 156 -20.99 0.48 14.16
N ILE A 157 -20.92 0.97 12.92
CA ILE A 157 -21.82 1.99 12.37
C ILE A 157 -23.24 1.42 12.22
N ARG A 158 -23.35 0.14 11.85
CA ARG A 158 -24.63 -0.56 11.64
C ARG A 158 -25.52 -0.53 12.87
N ASP A 159 -24.97 -0.72 14.06
CA ASP A 159 -25.72 -0.66 15.32
C ASP A 159 -26.41 0.69 15.50
N THR A 160 -25.68 1.76 15.22
CA THR A 160 -26.21 3.13 15.28
C THR A 160 -27.19 3.41 14.13
N ALA A 161 -26.90 2.94 12.93
CA ALA A 161 -27.79 3.10 11.79
C ALA A 161 -29.17 2.50 12.04
N GLN A 162 -29.21 1.29 12.60
CA GLN A 162 -30.45 0.60 12.95
C GLN A 162 -31.20 1.30 14.08
N SER A 163 -30.50 1.74 15.14
CA SER A 163 -31.09 2.37 16.31
C SER A 163 -31.76 3.71 16.00
N HIS A 164 -31.25 4.43 14.99
CA HIS A 164 -31.72 5.77 14.65
C HIS A 164 -32.45 5.84 13.29
N GLU A 165 -32.66 4.71 12.63
CA GLU A 165 -33.29 4.63 11.31
C GLU A 165 -32.62 5.57 10.27
N ARG A 166 -31.27 5.53 10.22
CA ARG A 166 -30.45 6.45 9.41
C ARG A 166 -29.81 5.74 8.20
N ILE A 167 -29.51 6.56 7.21
CA ILE A 167 -28.69 6.21 6.06
C ILE A 167 -27.28 6.72 6.33
N PHE A 168 -26.28 5.86 6.13
CA PHE A 168 -24.87 6.22 6.23
C PHE A 168 -24.18 6.01 4.88
N PHE A 169 -23.45 7.02 4.45
CA PHE A 169 -22.47 6.92 3.40
C PHE A 169 -21.09 6.82 4.05
N ILE A 170 -20.38 5.75 3.79
CA ILE A 170 -19.07 5.46 4.36
C ILE A 170 -18.05 5.55 3.24
N GLU A 171 -17.28 6.64 3.25
CA GLU A 171 -16.18 6.82 2.30
C GLU A 171 -15.00 5.94 2.70
N VAL A 172 -14.43 5.25 1.73
CA VAL A 172 -13.24 4.42 1.89
C VAL A 172 -12.20 4.80 0.86
N MET A 173 -10.94 4.63 1.21
CA MET A 173 -9.83 4.84 0.30
C MET A 173 -9.88 3.83 -0.86
N GLY A 174 -9.01 3.98 -1.85
CA GLY A 174 -8.92 3.11 -3.02
C GLY A 174 -8.49 3.86 -4.28
N ARG A 175 -8.41 5.20 -4.21
CA ARG A 175 -8.10 6.09 -5.33
C ARG A 175 -9.04 5.85 -6.51
N ASP A 176 -8.43 5.60 -7.69
CA ASP A 176 -9.13 5.35 -8.96
C ASP A 176 -9.63 3.90 -9.08
N ALA A 177 -9.55 3.09 -8.01
CA ALA A 177 -9.94 1.68 -7.99
C ALA A 177 -10.97 1.38 -6.90
N GLY A 178 -12.08 0.78 -7.30
CA GLY A 178 -13.20 0.46 -6.40
C GLY A 178 -13.07 -0.86 -5.62
N PHE A 179 -11.93 -1.53 -5.63
CA PHE A 179 -11.76 -2.85 -4.99
C PHE A 179 -12.08 -2.84 -3.50
N LEU A 180 -11.60 -1.83 -2.75
CA LEU A 180 -11.90 -1.70 -1.33
C LEU A 180 -13.38 -1.47 -1.09
N ALA A 181 -13.98 -0.52 -1.81
CA ALA A 181 -15.40 -0.18 -1.66
C ALA A 181 -16.29 -1.38 -2.00
N GLN A 182 -16.08 -2.02 -3.14
CA GLN A 182 -16.88 -3.14 -3.61
C GLN A 182 -16.78 -4.35 -2.68
N ASN A 183 -15.56 -4.80 -2.37
CA ASN A 183 -15.39 -6.02 -1.60
C ASN A 183 -15.74 -5.84 -0.12
N SER A 184 -15.50 -4.67 0.46
CA SER A 184 -15.96 -4.38 1.82
C SER A 184 -17.49 -4.23 1.91
N ALA A 185 -18.15 -3.70 0.87
CA ALA A 185 -19.61 -3.67 0.80
C ALA A 185 -20.21 -5.08 0.78
N ILE A 186 -19.66 -5.97 -0.03
CA ILE A 186 -20.09 -7.38 -0.10
C ILE A 186 -19.85 -8.06 1.26
N ALA A 187 -18.64 -7.92 1.83
CA ALA A 187 -18.24 -8.59 3.06
C ALA A 187 -19.03 -8.09 4.28
N SER A 188 -19.36 -6.80 4.35
CA SER A 188 -20.14 -6.21 5.44
C SER A 188 -21.66 -6.32 5.22
N GLY A 189 -22.11 -6.73 4.02
CA GLY A 189 -23.53 -6.72 3.68
C GLY A 189 -24.13 -5.31 3.62
N ALA A 190 -23.36 -4.33 3.16
CA ALA A 190 -23.87 -2.99 2.84
C ALA A 190 -24.87 -3.06 1.68
N GLU A 191 -25.81 -2.12 1.64
CA GLU A 191 -26.89 -2.11 0.66
C GLU A 191 -26.40 -1.72 -0.75
N ALA A 192 -25.35 -0.89 -0.84
CA ALA A 192 -24.77 -0.49 -2.12
C ALA A 192 -23.27 -0.15 -1.97
N ALA A 193 -22.56 -0.23 -3.09
CA ALA A 193 -21.23 0.34 -3.27
C ALA A 193 -21.24 1.32 -4.44
N ILE A 194 -20.56 2.46 -4.26
CA ILE A 194 -20.29 3.44 -5.31
C ILE A 194 -18.80 3.35 -5.61
N ILE A 195 -18.47 3.00 -6.85
CA ILE A 195 -17.10 2.75 -7.30
C ILE A 195 -16.77 3.60 -8.52
N PRO A 196 -15.50 3.98 -8.74
CA PRO A 196 -15.11 4.84 -9.85
C PRO A 196 -15.25 4.17 -11.22
N GLU A 197 -15.25 2.84 -11.29
CA GLU A 197 -15.39 2.07 -12.52
C GLU A 197 -16.81 2.07 -13.08
N ASP A 198 -17.80 2.45 -12.26
CA ASP A 198 -19.21 2.49 -12.68
C ASP A 198 -19.78 3.89 -12.48
N SER A 199 -20.45 4.41 -13.52
CA SER A 199 -21.14 5.70 -13.42
C SER A 199 -22.40 5.54 -12.58
N THR A 200 -22.33 5.94 -11.32
CA THR A 200 -23.50 5.90 -10.43
C THR A 200 -24.50 7.00 -10.81
N ASP A 201 -25.68 6.60 -11.27
CA ASP A 201 -26.81 7.50 -11.39
C ASP A 201 -27.45 7.71 -10.01
N VAL A 202 -27.41 8.96 -9.53
CA VAL A 202 -27.96 9.34 -8.23
C VAL A 202 -29.45 9.01 -8.11
N ASP A 203 -30.21 9.15 -9.20
CA ASP A 203 -31.63 8.84 -9.20
C ASP A 203 -31.88 7.32 -9.10
N GLN A 204 -31.04 6.50 -9.73
CA GLN A 204 -31.09 5.05 -9.58
C GLN A 204 -30.73 4.60 -8.17
N LEU A 205 -29.70 5.20 -7.57
CA LEU A 205 -29.34 4.95 -6.19
C LEU A 205 -30.46 5.31 -5.23
N ALA A 206 -31.07 6.49 -5.41
CA ALA A 206 -32.22 6.93 -4.60
C ALA A 206 -33.39 5.96 -4.72
N GLN A 207 -33.75 5.54 -5.92
CA GLN A 207 -34.83 4.55 -6.15
C GLN A 207 -34.50 3.18 -5.50
N PHE A 208 -33.23 2.75 -5.55
CA PHE A 208 -32.79 1.51 -4.91
C PHE A 208 -32.99 1.59 -3.38
N MET A 209 -32.55 2.69 -2.78
CA MET A 209 -32.69 2.94 -1.36
C MET A 209 -34.17 3.04 -0.91
N GLU A 210 -35.02 3.73 -1.69
CA GLU A 210 -36.45 3.80 -1.42
C GLU A 210 -37.13 2.43 -1.47
N ARG A 211 -36.75 1.56 -2.40
CA ARG A 211 -37.26 0.18 -2.45
C ARG A 211 -36.88 -0.63 -1.20
N GLY A 212 -35.67 -0.41 -0.70
CA GLY A 212 -35.18 -1.01 0.55
C GLY A 212 -36.03 -0.56 1.75
N ILE A 213 -36.26 0.73 1.89
CA ILE A 213 -37.07 1.32 2.97
C ILE A 213 -38.51 0.80 2.94
N ARG A 214 -39.11 0.71 1.76
CA ARG A 214 -40.48 0.16 1.59
C ARG A 214 -40.62 -1.31 2.00
N LYS A 215 -39.50 -2.07 2.02
CA LYS A 215 -39.45 -3.48 2.47
C LYS A 215 -39.15 -3.66 3.96
N SER A 216 -39.38 -2.64 4.78
CA SER A 216 -39.16 -2.64 6.23
C SER A 216 -37.70 -2.48 6.67
N LYS A 217 -36.77 -2.22 5.77
CA LYS A 217 -35.41 -1.79 6.14
C LYS A 217 -35.45 -0.30 6.44
N LYS A 218 -35.22 0.07 7.71
CA LYS A 218 -35.27 1.46 8.16
C LYS A 218 -33.88 2.12 8.20
N SER A 219 -32.82 1.35 7.98
CA SER A 219 -31.45 1.81 7.91
C SER A 219 -30.77 1.34 6.61
N CYS A 220 -29.81 2.10 6.12
CA CYS A 220 -29.08 1.77 4.91
C CYS A 220 -27.62 2.18 5.07
N ILE A 221 -26.72 1.34 4.61
CA ILE A 221 -25.27 1.64 4.53
C ILE A 221 -24.86 1.58 3.08
N VAL A 222 -24.24 2.65 2.62
CA VAL A 222 -23.64 2.75 1.28
C VAL A 222 -22.15 2.98 1.45
N ILE A 223 -21.32 2.15 0.83
CA ILE A 223 -19.88 2.33 0.82
C ILE A 223 -19.49 3.08 -0.44
N VAL A 224 -18.67 4.10 -0.32
CA VAL A 224 -18.26 5.00 -1.40
C VAL A 224 -16.75 5.02 -1.51
N SER A 225 -16.22 4.79 -2.70
CA SER A 225 -14.80 5.03 -2.99
C SER A 225 -14.50 6.54 -3.01
N GLU A 226 -13.28 6.94 -2.58
CA GLU A 226 -12.82 8.34 -2.65
C GLU A 226 -12.75 8.86 -4.10
#